data_f06f690621e6f52d265a11dfcc5b03b4
#
_entry.id   f06f690621e6f52d265a11dfcc5b03b4
#
_cell.length_a   1.000
_cell.length_b   1.000
_cell.length_c   1.000
_cell.angle_alpha   90.00
_cell.angle_beta   90.00
_cell.angle_gamma   90.00
#
_symmetry.space_group_name_H-M   'P 1'
#
loop_
_entity.id
_entity.type
_entity.pdbx_description
1 polymer ?
#
loop_
_entity_poly.entity_id
_entity_poly.type
_entity_poly.pdbx_seq_one_letter_code
_entity_poly.pdbx_strand_id
1 'polypeptide(L)'
;MIDWSRVDTVILDMDGTVLDLHFDNRFWLQHLPAIYADRKGLPREEGLNDLLARFAAHQGSLNWYCVDFWSEQVGFDVAVLKEDLRHLIRERADAFSFLSAVRASGRRLWLATNAHRASLELKLAET
;
A
#
# COMPACT_ATOMS: atom_id res chain seq x y z
N MET A 1 -25.66 12.09 -0.73
CA MET A 1 -25.86 10.69 -1.14
C MET A 1 -25.67 10.55 -2.64
N ILE A 2 -25.09 9.45 -3.08
CA ILE A 2 -24.84 9.21 -4.51
C ILE A 2 -26.15 8.86 -5.21
N ASP A 3 -26.43 9.55 -6.30
CA ASP A 3 -27.55 9.18 -7.19
C ASP A 3 -27.05 8.13 -8.21
N TRP A 4 -27.23 6.87 -7.89
CA TRP A 4 -26.74 5.75 -8.69
C TRP A 4 -27.38 5.67 -10.07
N SER A 5 -28.56 6.26 -10.28
CA SER A 5 -29.18 6.28 -11.60
C SER A 5 -28.37 7.08 -12.64
N ARG A 6 -27.47 7.94 -12.17
CA ARG A 6 -26.61 8.81 -13.01
C ARG A 6 -25.18 8.32 -13.10
N VAL A 7 -24.87 7.15 -12.52
CA VAL A 7 -23.51 6.59 -12.47
C VAL A 7 -23.41 5.41 -13.43
N ASP A 8 -22.50 5.46 -14.38
CA ASP A 8 -22.20 4.35 -15.29
C ASP A 8 -20.84 3.71 -15.02
N THR A 9 -19.96 4.38 -14.30
CA THR A 9 -18.61 3.93 -14.00
C THR A 9 -18.26 4.20 -12.55
N VAL A 10 -17.66 3.20 -11.88
CA VAL A 10 -17.14 3.31 -10.52
C VAL A 10 -15.64 3.16 -10.57
N ILE A 11 -14.91 4.14 -10.02
CA ILE A 11 -13.45 4.13 -9.93
C ILE A 11 -13.10 4.11 -8.45
N LEU A 12 -12.33 3.11 -8.04
CA LEU A 12 -11.92 2.92 -6.65
C LEU A 12 -10.41 3.00 -6.51
N ASP A 13 -9.97 3.66 -5.45
CA ASP A 13 -8.60 3.51 -4.97
C ASP A 13 -8.41 2.13 -4.35
N MET A 14 -7.17 1.69 -4.21
CA MET A 14 -6.84 0.38 -3.65
C MET A 14 -6.58 0.44 -2.15
N ASP A 15 -5.53 1.13 -1.74
CA ASP A 15 -5.07 1.12 -0.36
C ASP A 15 -5.96 1.98 0.54
N GLY A 16 -6.52 1.38 1.57
CA GLY A 16 -7.47 2.05 2.46
C GLY A 16 -8.88 2.15 1.91
N THR A 17 -9.13 1.64 0.70
CA THR A 17 -10.46 1.64 0.06
C THR A 17 -10.94 0.22 -0.18
N VAL A 18 -10.32 -0.52 -1.08
CA VAL A 18 -10.62 -1.95 -1.33
C VAL A 18 -9.84 -2.84 -0.39
N LEU A 19 -8.56 -2.52 -0.17
CA LEU A 19 -7.70 -3.22 0.78
C LEU A 19 -7.57 -2.41 2.07
N ASP A 20 -7.47 -3.10 3.20
CA ASP A 20 -7.18 -2.40 4.46
C ASP A 20 -5.71 -1.97 4.53
N LEU A 21 -5.41 -1.06 5.46
CA LEU A 21 -4.06 -0.49 5.62
C LEU A 21 -3.18 -1.26 6.62
N HIS A 22 -3.63 -2.39 7.14
CA HIS A 22 -2.88 -3.11 8.17
C HIS A 22 -1.50 -3.54 7.67
N PHE A 23 -1.43 -4.13 6.47
CA PHE A 23 -0.17 -4.51 5.85
C PHE A 23 0.76 -3.30 5.67
N ASP A 24 0.25 -2.20 5.11
CA ASP A 24 1.07 -1.01 4.84
C ASP A 24 1.59 -0.37 6.13
N ASN A 25 0.73 -0.20 7.12
CA ASN A 25 1.13 0.37 8.40
C ASN A 25 2.17 -0.50 9.10
N ARG A 26 1.96 -1.81 9.12
CA ARG A 26 2.89 -2.75 9.74
C ARG A 26 4.24 -2.76 9.03
N PHE A 27 4.23 -2.74 7.71
CA PHE A 27 5.45 -2.77 6.91
C PHE A 27 6.25 -1.48 7.07
N TRP A 28 5.63 -0.33 6.77
CA TRP A 28 6.35 0.94 6.72
C TRP A 28 6.72 1.51 8.09
N LEU A 29 5.93 1.23 9.13
CA LEU A 29 6.13 1.82 10.45
C LEU A 29 6.80 0.88 11.46
N GLN A 30 6.89 -0.40 11.17
CA GLN A 30 7.48 -1.39 12.08
C GLN A 30 8.52 -2.26 11.41
N HIS A 31 8.16 -3.00 10.38
CA HIS A 31 9.05 -4.01 9.79
C HIS A 31 10.25 -3.37 9.07
N LEU A 32 10.02 -2.47 8.14
CA LEU A 32 11.09 -1.79 7.42
C LEU A 32 12.02 -1.00 8.35
N PRO A 33 11.51 -0.19 9.30
CA PRO A 33 12.39 0.52 10.23
C PRO A 33 13.25 -0.40 11.08
N ALA A 34 12.74 -1.55 11.54
CA ALA A 34 13.51 -2.51 12.31
C ALA A 34 14.67 -3.10 11.49
N ILE A 35 14.41 -3.53 10.26
CA ILE A 35 15.45 -4.06 9.37
C ILE A 35 16.48 -2.99 9.01
N TYR A 36 16.00 -1.77 8.72
CA TYR A 36 16.87 -0.64 8.41
C TYR A 36 17.82 -0.33 9.56
N ALA A 37 17.30 -0.26 10.79
CA ALA A 37 18.10 0.00 11.98
C ALA A 37 19.15 -1.11 12.18
N ASP A 38 18.76 -2.37 12.07
CA ASP A 38 19.68 -3.51 12.21
C ASP A 38 20.81 -3.46 11.17
N ARG A 39 20.49 -3.16 9.91
CA ARG A 39 21.50 -3.11 8.84
C ARG A 39 22.42 -1.90 8.95
N LYS A 40 21.95 -0.80 9.51
CA LYS A 40 22.76 0.43 9.71
C LYS A 40 23.50 0.42 11.05
N GLY A 41 23.26 -0.58 11.91
CA GLY A 41 23.85 -0.61 13.26
C GLY A 41 23.31 0.47 14.17
N LEU A 42 22.07 0.91 13.97
CA LEU A 42 21.42 1.96 14.76
C LEU A 42 20.47 1.35 15.80
N PRO A 43 20.24 2.03 16.93
CA PRO A 43 19.12 1.71 17.79
C PRO A 43 17.79 1.80 17.00
N ARG A 44 16.81 0.96 17.34
CA ARG A 44 15.54 0.91 16.60
C ARG A 44 14.82 2.25 16.55
N GLU A 45 14.84 3.00 17.63
CA GLU A 45 14.23 4.33 17.70
C GLU A 45 14.89 5.32 16.72
N GLU A 46 16.21 5.30 16.62
CA GLU A 46 16.94 6.15 15.68
C GLU A 46 16.65 5.78 14.23
N GLY A 47 16.62 4.49 13.92
CA GLY A 47 16.27 4.01 12.58
C GLY A 47 14.85 4.41 12.19
N LEU A 48 13.90 4.27 13.09
CA LEU A 48 12.51 4.69 12.87
C LEU A 48 12.43 6.20 12.64
N ASN A 49 13.06 7.00 13.49
CA ASN A 49 13.03 8.45 13.38
C ASN A 49 13.67 8.95 12.08
N ASP A 50 14.76 8.34 11.64
CA ASP A 50 15.39 8.66 10.36
C ASP A 50 14.45 8.39 9.19
N LEU A 51 13.80 7.22 9.16
CA LEU A 51 12.85 6.89 8.10
C LEU A 51 11.60 7.76 8.14
N LEU A 52 11.06 8.05 9.32
CA LEU A 52 9.89 8.93 9.43
C LEU A 52 10.19 10.34 8.88
N ALA A 53 11.39 10.86 9.11
CA ALA A 53 11.81 12.14 8.55
C ALA A 53 11.90 12.10 7.02
N ARG A 54 12.43 11.01 6.46
CA ARG A 54 12.48 10.79 5.01
C ARG A 54 11.08 10.64 4.40
N PHE A 55 10.20 9.91 5.06
CA PHE A 55 8.81 9.78 4.62
C PHE A 55 8.13 11.14 4.57
N ALA A 56 8.27 11.95 5.62
CA ALA A 56 7.67 13.29 5.66
C ALA A 56 8.19 14.20 4.55
N ALA A 57 9.48 14.09 4.19
CA ALA A 57 10.09 14.89 3.14
C ALA A 57 9.54 14.58 1.73
N HIS A 58 9.03 13.37 1.52
CA HIS A 58 8.55 12.90 0.20
C HIS A 58 7.03 12.73 0.13
N GLN A 59 6.32 12.99 1.21
CA GLN A 59 4.86 12.93 1.24
C GLN A 59 4.27 13.90 0.22
N GLY A 60 3.30 13.43 -0.57
CA GLY A 60 2.68 14.23 -1.63
C GLY A 60 3.43 14.21 -2.96
N SER A 61 4.51 13.45 -3.08
CA SER A 61 5.24 13.23 -4.35
C SER A 61 5.07 11.81 -4.85
N LEU A 62 5.41 11.56 -6.12
CA LEU A 62 5.39 10.20 -6.68
C LEU A 62 6.44 9.29 -6.04
N ASN A 63 7.53 9.84 -5.54
CA ASN A 63 8.55 9.07 -4.82
C ASN A 63 7.98 8.37 -3.58
N TRP A 64 6.98 8.98 -2.94
CA TRP A 64 6.28 8.39 -1.80
C TRP A 64 5.78 6.96 -2.10
N TYR A 65 5.31 6.72 -3.32
CA TYR A 65 4.77 5.42 -3.74
C TYR A 65 5.80 4.51 -4.39
N CYS A 66 7.00 5.01 -4.70
CA CYS A 66 7.98 4.29 -5.51
C CYS A 66 8.86 3.37 -4.67
N VAL A 67 8.64 2.06 -4.78
CA VAL A 67 9.44 1.06 -4.07
C VAL A 67 10.92 1.11 -4.46
N ASP A 68 11.23 1.39 -5.73
CA ASP A 68 12.61 1.50 -6.21
C ASP A 68 13.31 2.70 -5.56
N PHE A 69 12.62 3.83 -5.44
CA PHE A 69 13.13 5.01 -4.73
C PHE A 69 13.48 4.66 -3.27
N TRP A 70 12.57 4.00 -2.56
CA TRP A 70 12.81 3.64 -1.17
C TRP A 70 13.89 2.58 -1.02
N SER A 71 14.03 1.66 -1.98
CA SER A 71 15.13 0.69 -2.01
C SER A 71 16.49 1.38 -2.09
N GLU A 72 16.61 2.42 -2.89
CA GLU A 72 17.82 3.24 -2.96
C GLU A 72 18.09 3.98 -1.64
N GLN A 73 17.04 4.52 -1.02
CA GLN A 73 17.16 5.25 0.24
C GLN A 73 17.65 4.38 1.39
N VAL A 74 17.21 3.14 1.48
CA VAL A 74 17.57 2.23 2.58
C VAL A 74 18.76 1.32 2.26
N GLY A 75 19.10 1.15 0.98
CA GLY A 75 20.24 0.36 0.55
C GLY A 75 19.97 -1.14 0.37
N PHE A 76 18.71 -1.55 0.32
CA PHE A 76 18.32 -2.95 0.04
C PHE A 76 16.94 -3.00 -0.65
N ASP A 77 16.57 -4.16 -1.16
CA ASP A 77 15.34 -4.33 -1.95
C ASP A 77 14.10 -4.35 -1.07
N VAL A 78 13.35 -3.26 -1.09
CA VAL A 78 12.11 -3.09 -0.34
C VAL A 78 11.00 -3.99 -0.87
N ALA A 79 10.94 -4.23 -2.17
CA ALA A 79 9.93 -5.10 -2.77
C ALA A 79 10.04 -6.54 -2.25
N VAL A 80 11.26 -7.06 -2.17
CA VAL A 80 11.52 -8.39 -1.60
C VAL A 80 11.14 -8.44 -0.12
N LEU A 81 11.50 -7.40 0.63
CA LEU A 81 11.20 -7.34 2.06
C LEU A 81 9.69 -7.32 2.34
N LYS A 82 8.90 -6.72 1.47
CA LYS A 82 7.43 -6.71 1.60
C LYS A 82 6.83 -8.12 1.61
N GLU A 83 7.46 -9.07 0.95
CA GLU A 83 6.95 -10.46 0.92
C GLU A 83 6.93 -11.10 2.31
N ASP A 84 7.76 -10.66 3.24
CA ASP A 84 7.78 -11.17 4.61
C ASP A 84 6.44 -10.98 5.33
N LEU A 85 5.67 -9.97 4.95
CA LEU A 85 4.39 -9.63 5.56
C LEU A 85 3.18 -9.85 4.64
N ARG A 86 3.35 -10.54 3.51
CA ARG A 86 2.28 -10.75 2.53
C ARG A 86 1.01 -11.36 3.15
N HIS A 87 1.16 -12.15 4.20
CA HIS A 87 0.05 -12.77 4.94
C HIS A 87 -0.87 -11.74 5.63
N LEU A 88 -0.44 -10.49 5.76
CA LEU A 88 -1.24 -9.39 6.35
C LEU A 88 -2.09 -8.65 5.31
N ILE A 89 -1.88 -8.90 4.02
CA ILE A 89 -2.65 -8.25 2.96
C ILE A 89 -4.06 -8.80 2.95
N ARG A 90 -5.06 -7.92 3.09
CA ARG A 90 -6.47 -8.30 3.15
C ARG A 90 -7.36 -7.25 2.53
N GLU A 91 -8.44 -7.72 1.92
CA GLU A 91 -9.55 -6.86 1.54
C GLU A 91 -10.26 -6.33 2.79
N ARG A 92 -10.84 -5.14 2.67
CA ARG A 92 -11.77 -4.65 3.68
C ARG A 92 -13.00 -5.55 3.75
N ALA A 93 -13.58 -5.66 4.91
CA ALA A 93 -14.70 -6.58 5.17
C ALA A 93 -15.90 -6.37 4.23
N ASP A 94 -16.12 -5.13 3.79
CA ASP A 94 -17.23 -4.75 2.92
C ASP A 94 -16.87 -4.73 1.42
N ALA A 95 -15.59 -4.92 1.08
CA ALA A 95 -15.11 -4.76 -0.29
C ALA A 95 -15.74 -5.75 -1.27
N PHE A 96 -15.74 -7.03 -0.93
CA PHE A 96 -16.25 -8.06 -1.84
C PHE A 96 -17.73 -7.87 -2.16
N SER A 97 -18.56 -7.58 -1.17
CA SER A 97 -20.00 -7.37 -1.38
C SER A 97 -20.26 -6.13 -2.22
N PHE A 98 -19.51 -5.04 -1.99
CA PHE A 98 -19.62 -3.82 -2.80
C PHE A 98 -19.21 -4.07 -4.26
N LEU A 99 -18.05 -4.68 -4.49
CA LEU A 99 -17.56 -4.99 -5.82
C LEU A 99 -18.53 -5.91 -6.59
N SER A 100 -19.07 -6.92 -5.91
CA SER A 100 -20.05 -7.83 -6.49
C SER A 100 -21.34 -7.10 -6.89
N ALA A 101 -21.81 -6.18 -6.07
CA ALA A 101 -23.00 -5.38 -6.36
C ALA A 101 -22.77 -4.45 -7.57
N VAL A 102 -21.62 -3.79 -7.65
CA VAL A 102 -21.28 -2.94 -8.78
C VAL A 102 -21.22 -3.77 -10.08
N ARG A 103 -20.57 -4.92 -10.03
CA ARG A 103 -20.48 -5.83 -11.17
C ARG A 103 -21.85 -6.32 -11.62
N ALA A 104 -22.70 -6.74 -10.69
CA ALA A 104 -24.06 -7.19 -11.00
C ALA A 104 -24.94 -6.09 -11.60
N SER A 105 -24.68 -4.83 -11.28
CA SER A 105 -25.40 -3.68 -11.85
C SER A 105 -25.09 -3.38 -13.31
N GLY A 106 -24.06 -4.02 -13.88
CA GLY A 106 -23.60 -3.77 -15.26
C GLY A 106 -22.74 -2.51 -15.41
N ARG A 107 -22.45 -1.80 -14.33
CA ARG A 107 -21.56 -0.62 -14.36
C ARG A 107 -20.12 -1.03 -14.57
N ARG A 108 -19.33 -0.14 -15.19
CA ARG A 108 -17.88 -0.33 -15.29
C ARG A 108 -17.25 -0.15 -13.92
N LEU A 109 -16.23 -0.97 -13.66
CA LEU A 109 -15.51 -0.96 -12.40
C LEU A 109 -14.01 -0.89 -12.68
N TRP A 110 -13.36 0.15 -12.16
CA TRP A 110 -11.94 0.42 -12.36
C TRP A 110 -11.24 0.55 -11.00
N LEU A 111 -10.02 0.02 -10.95
CA LEU A 111 -9.10 0.26 -9.84
C LEU A 111 -8.07 1.29 -10.28
N ALA A 112 -7.96 2.39 -9.55
CA ALA A 112 -6.98 3.45 -9.82
C ALA A 112 -6.08 3.62 -8.59
N THR A 113 -4.79 3.37 -8.75
CA THR A 113 -3.85 3.42 -7.64
C THR A 113 -2.52 4.06 -8.06
N ASN A 114 -1.88 4.77 -7.12
CA ASN A 114 -0.52 5.26 -7.28
C ASN A 114 0.53 4.23 -6.83
N ALA A 115 0.12 3.05 -6.38
CA ALA A 115 1.03 2.01 -5.93
C ALA A 115 2.02 1.61 -7.02
N HIS A 116 3.28 1.40 -6.63
CA HIS A 116 4.29 0.84 -7.51
C HIS A 116 3.84 -0.55 -8.00
N ARG A 117 4.21 -0.90 -9.25
CA ARG A 117 3.80 -2.16 -9.86
C ARG A 117 4.11 -3.37 -8.98
N ALA A 118 5.29 -3.42 -8.36
CA ALA A 118 5.66 -4.54 -7.48
C ALA A 118 4.72 -4.69 -6.29
N SER A 119 4.29 -3.57 -5.68
CA SER A 119 3.31 -3.60 -4.59
C SER A 119 1.93 -4.02 -5.07
N LEU A 120 1.51 -3.53 -6.23
CA LEU A 120 0.23 -3.89 -6.83
C LEU A 120 0.17 -5.39 -7.13
N GLU A 121 1.20 -5.94 -7.78
CA GLU A 121 1.26 -7.35 -8.13
C GLU A 121 1.23 -8.25 -6.89
N LEU A 122 2.00 -7.90 -5.85
CA LEU A 122 1.97 -8.63 -4.59
C LEU A 122 0.57 -8.64 -3.96
N LYS A 123 -0.08 -7.48 -3.91
CA LYS A 123 -1.41 -7.34 -3.30
C LYS A 123 -2.48 -8.08 -4.09
N LEU A 124 -2.42 -8.03 -5.42
CA LEU A 124 -3.36 -8.77 -6.27
C LEU A 124 -3.16 -10.28 -6.16
N ALA A 125 -1.93 -10.75 -5.97
CA ALA A 125 -1.65 -12.18 -5.80
C ALA A 125 -2.24 -12.75 -4.50
N GLU A 126 -2.35 -11.92 -3.45
CA GLU A 126 -2.91 -12.33 -2.15
C GLU A 126 -4.43 -12.17 -2.06
N THR A 127 -5.03 -11.49 -2.97
CA THR A 127 -6.47 -11.18 -2.97
C THR A 127 -7.13 -11.61 -4.27
#